data_a8cf3cedd4a9eb41f376ccbd88c0a758
#
_entry.id   a8cf3cedd4a9eb41f376ccbd88c0a758
#
_cell.length_a   1.000
_cell.length_b   1.000
_cell.length_c   1.000
_cell.angle_alpha   90.00
_cell.angle_beta   90.00
_cell.angle_gamma   90.00
#
_symmetry.space_group_name_H-M   'P 1'
#
loop_
_entity.id
_entity.type
_entity.pdbx_description
1 polymer ?
#
loop_
_entity_poly.entity_id
_entity_poly.type
_entity_poly.pdbx_seq_one_letter_code
_entity_poly.pdbx_strand_id
1 'polypeptide(L)'
;GDSWLQINKDSVASGGDNYSTFTGRSTLARTSQDQATFAIYEGLTDYGEVIITDRGSGVKPLYFKMTGTGSALSTRTFFCEEITVSGTVYPKFCVIHDKHLVVAGAATAPNTIYYSNTLLDSSNNDDLTDFTGTGSGSIVLDDQVVGIKSFRDDLIIFCSNSIYKLENINVSASIAVVPITKNVGCLDGNSIQEIGGDLVFLSPDGIRTIAGTARIGDVELGSVSRQIQSIIGSLAASVDTFRISSTVLRSKSQYRLFYSTATGTTAGSKGIIGTITPNGFEWSETLGIQAHAITSGFDKDGVEKTYHGDKDGYIYVHDDGNYFTPAGTATNITAEYQTPNYDFGDVGTRKTLLYTRISFSPEGDIQPTLRVRYDYEDQNIPQPGDYTLSSISLPAIFGGSGVTFNTAVFGATNDPMVRQAVQGSGNTCSFRIFSDDQKASYAVNGFYVDYVPSGRR
;
A
#
# COMPACT_ATOMS: atom_id res chain seq x y z
N GLY A 1 12.06 3.98 -23.86
CA GLY A 1 11.57 2.73 -24.42
C GLY A 1 10.04 2.76 -24.48
N ASP A 2 9.46 2.39 -25.59
CA ASP A 2 8.02 2.42 -25.81
C ASP A 2 7.36 1.44 -24.85
N SER A 3 6.44 1.92 -24.03
CA SER A 3 5.65 1.07 -23.14
C SER A 3 4.48 0.50 -23.92
N TRP A 4 4.39 -0.81 -23.99
CA TRP A 4 3.29 -1.52 -24.63
C TRP A 4 2.32 -2.02 -23.57
N LEU A 5 1.04 -1.73 -23.71
CA LEU A 5 0.00 -2.43 -22.98
C LEU A 5 -0.38 -3.67 -23.80
N GLN A 6 -0.01 -4.85 -23.31
CA GLN A 6 -0.35 -6.12 -23.92
C GLN A 6 -1.33 -6.86 -23.02
N ILE A 7 -2.41 -7.36 -23.58
CA ILE A 7 -3.33 -8.27 -22.87
C ILE A 7 -3.13 -9.67 -23.44
N ASN A 8 -2.82 -10.61 -22.56
CA ASN A 8 -2.73 -12.01 -22.95
C ASN A 8 -4.11 -12.52 -23.37
N LYS A 9 -4.24 -12.94 -24.60
CA LYS A 9 -5.50 -13.38 -25.21
C LYS A 9 -5.82 -14.84 -24.96
N ASP A 10 -4.85 -15.66 -24.57
CA ASP A 10 -5.09 -17.11 -24.58
C ASP A 10 -4.29 -17.88 -23.53
N SER A 11 -5.02 -18.60 -22.70
CA SER A 11 -4.48 -19.64 -21.83
C SER A 11 -4.64 -21.04 -22.42
N VAL A 12 -5.03 -21.18 -23.68
CA VAL A 12 -5.35 -22.48 -24.26
C VAL A 12 -4.33 -22.92 -25.30
N ALA A 13 -3.52 -23.86 -24.86
CA ALA A 13 -2.89 -24.94 -25.64
C ALA A 13 -2.32 -24.56 -26.99
N SER A 14 -1.09 -24.31 -26.99
CA SER A 14 -0.04 -24.62 -27.96
C SER A 14 0.90 -23.46 -28.22
N GLY A 15 1.92 -23.35 -27.42
CA GLY A 15 3.26 -22.99 -27.84
C GLY A 15 3.48 -21.66 -28.56
N GLY A 16 2.81 -20.58 -28.18
CA GLY A 16 3.08 -19.26 -28.70
C GLY A 16 2.50 -18.17 -27.83
N ASP A 17 3.27 -17.11 -27.56
CA ASP A 17 2.83 -15.92 -26.85
C ASP A 17 1.74 -15.21 -27.66
N ASN A 18 0.48 -15.51 -27.37
CA ASN A 18 -0.66 -14.90 -28.04
C ASN A 18 -1.05 -13.59 -27.37
N TYR A 19 -0.28 -12.55 -27.62
CA TYR A 19 -0.68 -11.18 -27.32
C TYR A 19 -1.49 -10.62 -28.50
N SER A 20 -2.71 -10.17 -28.24
CA SER A 20 -3.48 -9.42 -29.23
C SER A 20 -3.10 -7.94 -29.17
N THR A 21 -2.69 -7.38 -30.26
CA THR A 21 -2.74 -5.93 -30.47
C THR A 21 -4.21 -5.51 -30.60
N PHE A 22 -4.61 -4.46 -29.88
CA PHE A 22 -5.95 -3.92 -30.00
C PHE A 22 -6.22 -3.44 -31.42
N THR A 23 -7.38 -3.80 -31.97
CA THR A 23 -7.85 -3.28 -33.25
C THR A 23 -8.20 -1.80 -33.07
N GLY A 24 -7.48 -0.93 -33.76
CA GLY A 24 -7.73 0.51 -33.75
C GLY A 24 -6.53 1.38 -33.43
N ARG A 25 -5.50 0.85 -32.72
CA ARG A 25 -4.22 1.55 -32.50
C ARG A 25 -3.03 0.61 -32.57
N SER A 26 -2.11 0.96 -33.42
CA SER A 26 -0.86 0.21 -33.59
C SER A 26 0.21 0.53 -32.54
N THR A 27 0.07 1.62 -31.80
CA THR A 27 1.03 2.04 -30.77
C THR A 27 0.37 2.97 -29.76
N LEU A 28 0.33 2.56 -28.51
CA LEU A 28 0.13 3.44 -27.36
C LEU A 28 1.52 3.82 -26.84
N ALA A 29 2.17 4.77 -27.52
CA ALA A 29 3.44 5.29 -27.06
C ALA A 29 3.21 6.14 -25.81
N ARG A 30 3.58 5.63 -24.64
CA ARG A 30 3.75 6.41 -23.43
C ARG A 30 5.22 6.69 -23.26
N THR A 31 5.58 7.96 -23.38
CA THR A 31 6.97 8.41 -23.31
C THR A 31 7.46 8.66 -21.89
N SER A 32 6.55 8.57 -20.91
CA SER A 32 6.87 8.90 -19.53
C SER A 32 6.77 7.68 -18.61
N GLN A 33 7.54 7.71 -17.56
CA GLN A 33 7.44 6.79 -16.44
C GLN A 33 6.37 7.26 -15.44
N ASP A 34 5.37 8.02 -15.89
CA ASP A 34 4.32 8.57 -15.04
C ASP A 34 3.35 7.48 -14.60
N GLN A 35 2.76 7.70 -13.43
CA GLN A 35 1.79 6.78 -12.86
C GLN A 35 0.45 6.91 -13.59
N ALA A 36 -0.27 5.79 -13.69
CA ALA A 36 -1.63 5.75 -14.21
C ALA A 36 -2.64 5.59 -13.08
N THR A 37 -3.83 6.15 -13.30
CA THR A 37 -5.00 5.91 -12.45
C THR A 37 -6.00 5.09 -13.25
N PHE A 38 -6.65 4.15 -12.58
CA PHE A 38 -7.58 3.22 -13.18
C PHE A 38 -8.96 3.38 -12.57
N ALA A 39 -9.99 3.34 -13.43
CA ALA A 39 -11.37 3.18 -13.01
C ALA A 39 -11.97 1.97 -13.71
N ILE A 40 -12.73 1.17 -12.99
CA ILE A 40 -13.35 -0.04 -13.49
C ILE A 40 -14.86 0.13 -13.37
N TYR A 41 -15.60 -0.22 -14.43
CA TYR A 41 -17.05 -0.25 -14.45
C TYR A 41 -17.52 -1.67 -14.84
N GLU A 42 -18.33 -2.27 -13.97
CA GLU A 42 -18.81 -3.65 -14.14
C GLU A 42 -20.32 -3.72 -14.43
N GLY A 43 -20.93 -2.65 -14.90
CA GLY A 43 -22.37 -2.52 -14.90
C GLY A 43 -23.13 -2.91 -16.17
N LEU A 44 -22.48 -2.98 -17.34
CA LEU A 44 -23.19 -3.13 -18.63
C LEU A 44 -22.84 -4.37 -19.42
N THR A 45 -21.69 -4.94 -19.19
CA THR A 45 -21.23 -6.13 -19.92
C THR A 45 -20.78 -7.21 -18.95
N ASP A 46 -20.80 -8.46 -19.38
CA ASP A 46 -20.31 -9.59 -18.57
C ASP A 46 -18.80 -9.49 -18.22
N TYR A 47 -18.09 -8.44 -18.67
CA TYR A 47 -16.63 -8.41 -18.65
C TYR A 47 -16.00 -7.14 -18.07
N GLY A 48 -16.79 -6.18 -17.65
CA GLY A 48 -16.27 -4.92 -17.13
C GLY A 48 -15.57 -4.04 -18.18
N GLU A 49 -15.49 -2.79 -17.88
CA GLU A 49 -14.86 -1.74 -18.67
C GLU A 49 -13.77 -1.05 -17.85
N VAL A 50 -12.65 -0.71 -18.49
CA VAL A 50 -11.51 -0.13 -17.79
C VAL A 50 -11.16 1.21 -18.42
N ILE A 51 -11.13 2.24 -17.62
CA ILE A 51 -10.67 3.57 -17.99
C ILE A 51 -9.29 3.78 -17.36
N ILE A 52 -8.36 4.32 -18.15
CA ILE A 52 -7.00 4.60 -17.72
C ILE A 52 -6.68 6.05 -18.00
N THR A 53 -6.31 6.80 -16.97
CA THR A 53 -5.72 8.13 -17.11
C THR A 53 -4.23 8.08 -16.78
N ASP A 54 -3.44 8.88 -17.46
CA ASP A 54 -2.00 9.00 -17.25
C ASP A 54 -1.67 10.36 -16.62
N ARG A 55 -0.77 10.39 -15.67
CA ARG A 55 -0.29 11.64 -15.06
C ARG A 55 0.64 12.45 -15.95
N GLY A 56 1.08 11.87 -17.09
CA GLY A 56 1.86 12.58 -18.09
C GLY A 56 1.07 13.69 -18.79
N SER A 57 1.75 14.75 -19.19
CA SER A 57 1.12 15.84 -19.91
C SER A 57 0.81 15.45 -21.35
N GLY A 58 -0.38 15.77 -21.82
CA GLY A 58 -0.76 15.62 -23.22
C GLY A 58 -1.26 14.24 -23.63
N VAL A 59 -1.61 13.40 -22.67
CA VAL A 59 -2.17 12.06 -22.95
C VAL A 59 -3.65 12.02 -22.60
N LYS A 60 -4.47 11.63 -23.58
CA LYS A 60 -5.91 11.43 -23.36
C LYS A 60 -6.16 10.17 -22.54
N PRO A 61 -7.25 10.14 -21.75
CA PRO A 61 -7.70 8.91 -21.13
C PRO A 61 -7.98 7.83 -22.17
N LEU A 62 -7.72 6.59 -21.81
CA LEU A 62 -7.99 5.42 -22.62
C LEU A 62 -9.18 4.66 -22.05
N TYR A 63 -10.06 4.23 -22.92
CA TYR A 63 -11.20 3.39 -22.59
C TYR A 63 -11.03 2.02 -23.24
N PHE A 64 -11.11 0.99 -22.42
CA PHE A 64 -11.01 -0.40 -22.83
C PHE A 64 -12.31 -1.11 -22.54
N LYS A 65 -12.87 -1.77 -23.53
CA LYS A 65 -13.99 -2.68 -23.33
C LYS A 65 -13.77 -3.99 -24.07
N MET A 66 -14.39 -5.02 -23.56
CA MET A 66 -14.44 -6.33 -24.18
C MET A 66 -15.89 -6.65 -24.51
N THR A 67 -16.16 -7.02 -25.76
CA THR A 67 -17.49 -7.43 -26.22
C THR A 67 -17.45 -8.84 -26.78
N GLY A 68 -18.58 -9.52 -26.83
CA GLY A 68 -18.73 -10.86 -27.36
C GLY A 68 -19.44 -11.79 -26.39
N THR A 69 -20.03 -12.83 -26.91
CA THR A 69 -20.77 -13.84 -26.13
C THR A 69 -20.03 -15.15 -26.14
N GLY A 70 -19.91 -15.78 -24.99
CA GLY A 70 -19.33 -17.11 -24.84
C GLY A 70 -18.09 -17.17 -23.94
N SER A 71 -17.77 -18.37 -23.47
CA SER A 71 -16.65 -18.62 -22.55
C SER A 71 -15.27 -18.59 -23.23
N ALA A 72 -15.21 -18.68 -24.57
CA ALA A 72 -13.95 -18.69 -25.29
C ALA A 72 -13.48 -17.27 -25.62
N LEU A 73 -12.26 -16.93 -25.22
CA LEU A 73 -11.62 -15.64 -25.53
C LEU A 73 -11.49 -15.37 -27.04
N SER A 74 -11.43 -16.41 -27.85
CA SER A 74 -11.37 -16.30 -29.32
C SER A 74 -12.62 -15.69 -29.97
N THR A 75 -13.76 -15.65 -29.28
CA THR A 75 -15.02 -15.04 -29.73
C THR A 75 -15.22 -13.63 -29.26
N ARG A 76 -14.25 -13.06 -28.53
CA ARG A 76 -14.35 -11.73 -27.93
C ARG A 76 -13.60 -10.69 -28.76
N THR A 77 -14.17 -9.51 -28.82
CA THR A 77 -13.54 -8.35 -29.46
C THR A 77 -13.11 -7.36 -28.38
N PHE A 78 -11.87 -6.91 -28.48
CA PHE A 78 -11.30 -5.91 -27.58
C PHE A 78 -11.29 -4.56 -28.27
N PHE A 79 -11.79 -3.54 -27.61
CA PHE A 79 -11.76 -2.16 -28.05
C PHE A 79 -10.85 -1.34 -27.16
N CYS A 80 -10.12 -0.42 -27.79
CA CYS A 80 -9.36 0.61 -27.07
C CYS A 80 -9.57 1.94 -27.79
N GLU A 81 -10.13 2.91 -27.11
CA GLU A 81 -10.43 4.23 -27.65
C GLU A 81 -9.85 5.33 -26.76
N GLU A 82 -9.57 6.50 -27.36
CA GLU A 82 -9.25 7.71 -26.60
C GLU A 82 -10.52 8.45 -26.23
N ILE A 83 -10.61 8.85 -24.96
CA ILE A 83 -11.69 9.71 -24.50
C ILE A 83 -11.28 11.17 -24.70
N THR A 84 -12.15 11.94 -25.36
CA THR A 84 -11.99 13.39 -25.45
C THR A 84 -12.88 14.06 -24.42
N VAL A 85 -12.27 14.59 -23.35
CA VAL A 85 -12.99 15.26 -22.27
C VAL A 85 -13.43 16.65 -22.72
N SER A 86 -12.48 17.51 -23.12
CA SER A 86 -12.74 18.84 -23.71
C SER A 86 -11.46 19.37 -24.33
N GLY A 87 -11.42 19.57 -25.62
CA GLY A 87 -10.29 20.19 -26.31
C GLY A 87 -8.92 19.58 -25.93
N THR A 88 -8.09 20.34 -25.23
CA THR A 88 -6.75 19.97 -24.75
C THR A 88 -6.70 19.58 -23.28
N VAL A 89 -7.81 19.14 -22.70
CA VAL A 89 -7.87 18.70 -21.30
C VAL A 89 -7.39 17.26 -21.20
N TYR A 90 -6.31 17.04 -20.45
CA TYR A 90 -5.68 15.74 -20.21
C TYR A 90 -5.71 15.44 -18.72
N PRO A 91 -6.76 14.76 -18.20
CA PRO A 91 -6.92 14.53 -16.78
C PRO A 91 -5.94 13.46 -16.27
N LYS A 92 -5.51 13.63 -15.03
CA LYS A 92 -4.61 12.71 -14.32
C LYS A 92 -5.33 11.66 -13.49
N PHE A 93 -6.56 11.95 -13.08
CA PHE A 93 -7.35 11.11 -12.19
C PHE A 93 -8.66 10.74 -12.83
N CYS A 94 -9.12 9.53 -12.59
CA CYS A 94 -10.44 9.04 -12.99
C CYS A 94 -11.08 8.19 -11.90
N VAL A 95 -12.38 8.27 -11.80
CA VAL A 95 -13.19 7.43 -10.92
C VAL A 95 -14.59 7.29 -11.51
N ILE A 96 -15.22 6.14 -11.29
CA ILE A 96 -16.65 5.97 -11.55
C ILE A 96 -17.40 6.34 -10.26
N HIS A 97 -18.33 7.26 -10.39
CA HIS A 97 -19.21 7.67 -9.30
C HIS A 97 -20.61 7.89 -9.84
N ASP A 98 -21.58 7.21 -9.22
CA ASP A 98 -23.00 7.32 -9.50
C ASP A 98 -23.35 7.28 -11.02
N LYS A 99 -22.74 6.31 -11.73
CA LYS A 99 -22.86 6.08 -13.18
C LYS A 99 -22.24 7.15 -14.09
N HIS A 100 -21.46 8.07 -13.56
CA HIS A 100 -20.64 9.00 -14.33
C HIS A 100 -19.16 8.59 -14.29
N LEU A 101 -18.47 8.80 -15.38
CA LEU A 101 -17.02 8.87 -15.34
C LEU A 101 -16.61 10.28 -14.92
N VAL A 102 -16.00 10.39 -13.76
CA VAL A 102 -15.47 11.66 -13.25
C VAL A 102 -13.98 11.70 -13.43
N VAL A 103 -13.47 12.78 -14.02
CA VAL A 103 -12.04 12.98 -14.26
C VAL A 103 -11.59 14.38 -13.79
N ALA A 104 -10.34 14.46 -13.35
CA ALA A 104 -9.79 15.69 -12.77
C ALA A 104 -8.27 15.80 -12.90
N GLY A 105 -7.71 16.93 -12.46
CA GLY A 105 -6.27 17.12 -12.32
C GLY A 105 -5.54 17.41 -13.63
N ALA A 106 -6.23 17.93 -14.65
CA ALA A 106 -5.58 18.33 -15.90
C ALA A 106 -4.64 19.53 -15.68
N ALA A 107 -3.46 19.52 -16.28
CA ALA A 107 -2.50 20.61 -16.14
C ALA A 107 -3.03 21.97 -16.62
N THR A 108 -3.91 21.98 -17.63
CA THR A 108 -4.55 23.18 -18.17
C THR A 108 -5.75 23.67 -17.35
N ALA A 109 -6.30 22.81 -16.47
CA ALA A 109 -7.45 23.10 -15.61
C ALA A 109 -7.31 22.32 -14.29
N PRO A 110 -6.31 22.65 -13.44
CA PRO A 110 -5.95 21.83 -12.28
C PRO A 110 -7.01 21.82 -11.18
N ASN A 111 -7.87 22.82 -11.15
CA ASN A 111 -8.95 22.99 -10.17
C ASN A 111 -10.34 22.61 -10.71
N THR A 112 -10.40 21.92 -11.85
CA THR A 112 -11.67 21.61 -12.51
C THR A 112 -11.89 20.10 -12.54
N ILE A 113 -13.11 19.71 -12.21
CA ILE A 113 -13.62 18.34 -12.34
C ILE A 113 -14.53 18.32 -13.55
N TYR A 114 -14.40 17.28 -14.35
CA TYR A 114 -15.29 17.00 -15.48
C TYR A 114 -16.00 15.68 -15.21
N TYR A 115 -17.26 15.59 -15.56
CA TYR A 115 -18.05 14.36 -15.46
C TYR A 115 -18.77 14.08 -16.78
N SER A 116 -18.80 12.81 -17.15
CA SER A 116 -19.43 12.33 -18.38
C SER A 116 -20.95 12.35 -18.26
N ASN A 117 -21.61 12.08 -19.35
CA ASN A 117 -23.03 11.76 -19.34
C ASN A 117 -23.29 10.49 -18.51
N THR A 118 -24.53 10.27 -18.10
CA THR A 118 -24.92 9.09 -17.33
C THR A 118 -25.18 7.89 -18.22
N LEU A 119 -24.87 6.72 -17.76
CA LEU A 119 -25.32 5.46 -18.33
C LEU A 119 -26.80 5.24 -18.03
N LEU A 120 -27.66 5.86 -18.81
CA LEU A 120 -29.13 5.74 -18.61
C LEU A 120 -29.77 4.64 -19.47
N ASP A 121 -29.08 4.18 -20.52
CA ASP A 121 -29.66 3.24 -21.47
C ASP A 121 -28.70 2.09 -21.78
N SER A 122 -29.21 0.87 -21.62
CA SER A 122 -28.50 -0.38 -21.98
C SER A 122 -28.20 -0.53 -23.47
N SER A 123 -28.76 0.32 -24.31
CA SER A 123 -28.54 0.34 -25.76
C SER A 123 -27.41 1.28 -26.19
N ASN A 124 -26.92 2.16 -25.32
CA ASN A 124 -25.91 3.14 -25.65
C ASN A 124 -24.68 2.98 -24.73
N ASN A 125 -23.81 2.06 -25.08
CA ASN A 125 -22.64 1.65 -24.29
C ASN A 125 -21.52 2.71 -24.19
N ASP A 126 -21.68 3.86 -24.84
CA ASP A 126 -20.60 4.85 -25.00
C ASP A 126 -20.82 6.12 -24.17
N ASP A 127 -21.86 6.19 -23.33
CA ASP A 127 -22.18 7.38 -22.56
C ASP A 127 -21.13 7.74 -21.49
N LEU A 128 -20.36 6.76 -20.97
CA LEU A 128 -19.23 7.02 -20.09
C LEU A 128 -18.11 7.81 -20.77
N THR A 129 -18.03 7.79 -22.07
CA THR A 129 -17.02 8.53 -22.85
C THR A 129 -17.53 9.86 -23.37
N ASP A 130 -18.85 10.15 -23.22
CA ASP A 130 -19.47 11.37 -23.69
C ASP A 130 -19.40 12.48 -22.62
N PHE A 131 -18.58 13.47 -22.88
CA PHE A 131 -18.46 14.70 -22.08
C PHE A 131 -19.18 15.90 -22.72
N THR A 132 -20.02 15.68 -23.72
CA THR A 132 -20.72 16.72 -24.47
C THR A 132 -22.24 16.67 -24.32
N GLY A 133 -22.77 15.54 -23.83
CA GLY A 133 -24.21 15.32 -23.63
C GLY A 133 -24.83 16.19 -22.53
N THR A 134 -26.15 16.21 -22.49
CA THR A 134 -26.90 17.05 -21.52
C THR A 134 -26.73 16.67 -20.07
N GLY A 135 -26.26 15.42 -19.80
CA GLY A 135 -25.96 14.94 -18.44
C GLY A 135 -24.50 15.14 -18.03
N SER A 136 -23.65 15.61 -18.94
CA SER A 136 -22.24 15.90 -18.66
C SER A 136 -22.03 17.34 -18.20
N GLY A 137 -20.89 17.61 -17.58
CA GLY A 137 -20.56 18.96 -17.16
C GLY A 137 -19.18 19.10 -16.54
N SER A 138 -18.94 20.29 -16.00
CA SER A 138 -17.70 20.60 -15.29
C SER A 138 -17.99 21.47 -14.07
N ILE A 139 -17.15 21.32 -13.05
CA ILE A 139 -17.22 22.06 -11.79
C ILE A 139 -15.85 22.63 -11.50
N VAL A 140 -15.77 23.93 -11.27
CA VAL A 140 -14.54 24.63 -10.90
C VAL A 140 -14.49 24.77 -9.38
N LEU A 141 -13.36 24.42 -8.80
CA LEU A 141 -13.08 24.54 -7.36
C LEU A 141 -12.13 25.70 -7.09
N ASP A 142 -12.02 26.07 -5.82
CA ASP A 142 -11.11 27.15 -5.37
C ASP A 142 -9.64 26.68 -5.28
N ASP A 143 -9.39 25.37 -5.32
CA ASP A 143 -8.07 24.77 -5.06
C ASP A 143 -7.75 23.66 -6.07
N GLN A 144 -6.46 23.33 -6.24
CA GLN A 144 -5.98 22.33 -7.17
C GLN A 144 -6.38 20.92 -6.72
N VAL A 145 -6.97 20.13 -7.61
CA VAL A 145 -7.34 18.73 -7.36
C VAL A 145 -6.10 17.84 -7.42
N VAL A 146 -5.89 17.06 -6.37
CA VAL A 146 -4.81 16.10 -6.21
C VAL A 146 -5.28 14.67 -6.31
N GLY A 147 -6.55 14.41 -6.02
CA GLY A 147 -7.15 13.09 -6.11
C GLY A 147 -8.66 13.14 -5.97
N ILE A 148 -9.32 12.11 -6.46
CA ILE A 148 -10.77 11.93 -6.36
C ILE A 148 -11.07 10.49 -5.96
N LYS A 149 -12.07 10.29 -5.11
CA LYS A 149 -12.49 8.95 -4.67
C LYS A 149 -14.00 8.92 -4.46
N SER A 150 -14.67 7.94 -5.04
CA SER A 150 -16.04 7.62 -4.67
C SER A 150 -16.03 6.91 -3.32
N PHE A 151 -16.79 7.43 -2.37
CA PHE A 151 -16.86 6.90 -1.02
C PHE A 151 -18.27 7.04 -0.47
N ARG A 152 -18.88 5.91 -0.17
CA ARG A 152 -20.31 5.83 0.16
C ARG A 152 -21.14 6.44 -0.98
N ASP A 153 -22.05 7.36 -0.66
CA ASP A 153 -22.92 8.02 -1.64
C ASP A 153 -22.36 9.33 -2.17
N ASP A 154 -21.14 9.74 -1.75
CA ASP A 154 -20.52 11.00 -2.11
C ASP A 154 -19.24 10.82 -2.93
N LEU A 155 -18.94 11.77 -3.79
CA LEU A 155 -17.62 11.89 -4.39
C LEU A 155 -16.73 12.79 -3.52
N ILE A 156 -15.67 12.23 -2.95
CA ILE A 156 -14.71 12.99 -2.16
C ILE A 156 -13.60 13.51 -3.07
N ILE A 157 -13.37 14.81 -3.00
CA ILE A 157 -12.41 15.54 -3.82
C ILE A 157 -11.31 16.05 -2.91
N PHE A 158 -10.11 15.54 -3.11
CA PHE A 158 -8.93 15.94 -2.38
C PHE A 158 -8.17 17.00 -3.17
N CYS A 159 -7.98 18.16 -2.57
CA CYS A 159 -7.20 19.25 -3.12
C CYS A 159 -5.90 19.44 -2.33
N SER A 160 -5.05 20.35 -2.80
CA SER A 160 -3.74 20.61 -2.18
C SER A 160 -3.86 21.13 -0.73
N ASN A 161 -4.88 21.95 -0.44
CA ASN A 161 -5.07 22.56 0.89
C ASN A 161 -6.49 22.37 1.44
N SER A 162 -7.37 21.69 0.72
CA SER A 162 -8.78 21.54 1.06
C SER A 162 -9.33 20.21 0.64
N ILE A 163 -10.46 19.82 1.21
CA ILE A 163 -11.20 18.61 0.84
C ILE A 163 -12.67 18.96 0.73
N TYR A 164 -13.27 18.55 -0.37
CA TYR A 164 -14.69 18.76 -0.65
C TYR A 164 -15.41 17.42 -0.82
N LYS A 165 -16.72 17.44 -0.69
CA LYS A 165 -17.59 16.40 -1.18
C LYS A 165 -18.52 16.96 -2.25
N LEU A 166 -18.77 16.17 -3.26
CA LEU A 166 -19.74 16.44 -4.31
C LEU A 166 -20.96 15.56 -4.08
N GLU A 167 -22.11 16.19 -3.95
CA GLU A 167 -23.39 15.53 -3.72
C GLU A 167 -24.30 15.69 -4.96
N ASN A 168 -25.16 14.71 -5.19
CA ASN A 168 -26.24 14.74 -6.18
C ASN A 168 -25.76 14.97 -7.63
N ILE A 169 -24.69 14.34 -8.07
CA ILE A 169 -24.13 14.51 -9.42
C ILE A 169 -25.16 14.20 -10.52
N ASN A 170 -26.09 13.28 -10.30
CA ASN A 170 -27.16 12.89 -11.23
C ASN A 170 -28.26 13.95 -11.40
N VAL A 171 -28.33 14.96 -10.56
CA VAL A 171 -29.40 15.95 -10.58
C VAL A 171 -28.81 17.32 -10.77
N SER A 172 -28.64 17.73 -12.02
CA SER A 172 -27.93 18.97 -12.40
C SER A 172 -28.43 20.24 -11.67
N ALA A 173 -29.72 20.28 -11.29
CA ALA A 173 -30.30 21.40 -10.55
C ALA A 173 -29.93 21.41 -9.05
N SER A 174 -29.41 20.32 -8.50
CA SER A 174 -29.08 20.16 -7.08
C SER A 174 -27.65 19.68 -6.82
N ILE A 175 -26.80 19.70 -7.83
CA ILE A 175 -25.35 19.44 -7.64
C ILE A 175 -24.82 20.44 -6.61
N ALA A 176 -24.20 19.91 -5.55
CA ALA A 176 -23.64 20.74 -4.49
C ALA A 176 -22.20 20.31 -4.17
N VAL A 177 -21.33 21.30 -4.11
CA VAL A 177 -19.95 21.13 -3.62
C VAL A 177 -19.90 21.64 -2.19
N VAL A 178 -19.69 20.71 -1.25
CA VAL A 178 -19.68 21.02 0.18
C VAL A 178 -18.26 20.86 0.73
N PRO A 179 -17.66 21.88 1.34
CA PRO A 179 -16.34 21.76 1.94
C PRO A 179 -16.41 20.87 3.20
N ILE A 180 -15.52 19.87 3.25
CA ILE A 180 -15.26 19.08 4.47
C ILE A 180 -14.26 19.85 5.33
N THR A 181 -13.19 20.34 4.70
CA THR A 181 -12.17 21.20 5.34
C THR A 181 -11.51 22.10 4.31
N LYS A 182 -11.08 23.29 4.77
CA LYS A 182 -10.33 24.26 3.94
C LYS A 182 -8.89 24.47 4.41
N ASN A 183 -8.43 23.71 5.39
CA ASN A 183 -7.11 23.89 6.01
C ASN A 183 -6.25 22.63 5.97
N VAL A 184 -6.78 21.53 5.43
CA VAL A 184 -6.09 20.25 5.34
C VAL A 184 -6.28 19.72 3.93
N GLY A 185 -5.19 19.45 3.24
CA GLY A 185 -5.19 18.88 1.90
C GLY A 185 -4.49 17.54 1.83
N CYS A 186 -4.44 16.98 0.63
CA CYS A 186 -3.76 15.76 0.29
C CYS A 186 -2.49 16.05 -0.52
N LEU A 187 -1.40 15.35 -0.23
CA LEU A 187 -0.14 15.51 -0.96
C LEU A 187 -0.12 14.73 -2.28
N ASP A 188 -0.69 13.52 -2.29
CA ASP A 188 -0.72 12.67 -3.48
C ASP A 188 -1.95 11.77 -3.50
N GLY A 189 -2.69 11.78 -4.61
CA GLY A 189 -3.91 11.00 -4.79
C GLY A 189 -3.72 9.48 -4.71
N ASN A 190 -2.52 8.96 -4.98
CA ASN A 190 -2.23 7.52 -4.84
C ASN A 190 -2.04 7.08 -3.37
N SER A 191 -2.03 8.03 -2.45
CA SER A 191 -2.05 7.73 -1.02
C SER A 191 -3.46 7.46 -0.48
N ILE A 192 -4.50 7.80 -1.25
CA ILE A 192 -5.89 7.73 -0.82
C ILE A 192 -6.39 6.28 -0.91
N GLN A 193 -6.74 5.70 0.23
CA GLN A 193 -7.27 4.33 0.31
C GLN A 193 -8.46 4.24 1.28
N GLU A 194 -9.34 3.30 0.99
CA GLU A 194 -10.45 2.97 1.88
C GLU A 194 -10.08 1.80 2.79
N ILE A 195 -10.11 2.04 4.10
CA ILE A 195 -9.83 1.04 5.12
C ILE A 195 -10.72 1.26 6.36
N GLY A 196 -11.27 0.18 6.90
CA GLY A 196 -12.10 0.25 8.10
C GLY A 196 -13.36 1.11 7.95
N GLY A 197 -13.86 1.30 6.73
CA GLY A 197 -15.02 2.14 6.44
C GLY A 197 -14.75 3.64 6.48
N ASP A 198 -13.50 4.04 6.41
CA ASP A 198 -13.04 5.43 6.30
C ASP A 198 -12.01 5.57 5.16
N LEU A 199 -11.73 6.81 4.73
CA LEU A 199 -10.67 7.10 3.78
C LEU A 199 -9.43 7.59 4.52
N VAL A 200 -8.30 6.94 4.23
CA VAL A 200 -6.98 7.31 4.72
C VAL A 200 -6.20 7.99 3.60
N PHE A 201 -5.48 9.06 3.90
CA PHE A 201 -4.69 9.83 2.94
C PHE A 201 -3.47 10.48 3.58
N LEU A 202 -2.48 10.79 2.75
CA LEU A 202 -1.27 11.51 3.14
C LEU A 202 -1.51 13.03 3.08
N SER A 203 -1.42 13.69 4.22
CA SER A 203 -1.51 15.13 4.40
C SER A 203 -0.12 15.72 4.71
N PRO A 204 0.12 17.03 4.52
CA PRO A 204 1.41 17.67 4.85
C PRO A 204 1.93 17.42 6.27
N ASP A 205 1.04 17.23 7.21
CA ASP A 205 1.36 17.06 8.63
C ASP A 205 1.19 15.63 9.14
N GLY A 206 0.89 14.67 8.28
CA GLY A 206 0.77 13.28 8.66
C GLY A 206 -0.23 12.49 7.82
N ILE A 207 -0.39 11.22 8.13
CA ILE A 207 -1.47 10.40 7.58
C ILE A 207 -2.73 10.70 8.42
N ARG A 208 -3.84 10.95 7.72
CA ARG A 208 -5.12 11.34 8.29
C ARG A 208 -6.26 10.49 7.77
N THR A 209 -7.40 10.56 8.45
CA THR A 209 -8.66 9.96 8.00
C THR A 209 -9.70 11.04 7.76
N ILE A 210 -10.66 10.76 6.87
CA ILE A 210 -11.76 11.69 6.58
C ILE A 210 -12.67 11.87 7.79
N ALA A 211 -13.03 10.79 8.49
CA ALA A 211 -13.88 10.89 9.68
C ALA A 211 -13.22 11.71 10.80
N GLY A 212 -11.91 11.54 10.99
CA GLY A 212 -11.13 12.37 11.90
C GLY A 212 -11.10 13.83 11.47
N THR A 213 -11.02 14.09 10.16
CA THR A 213 -11.00 15.45 9.60
C THR A 213 -12.36 16.13 9.64
N ALA A 214 -13.46 15.40 9.38
CA ALA A 214 -14.82 15.93 9.35
C ALA A 214 -15.38 16.29 10.74
N ARG A 215 -14.86 15.70 11.82
CA ARG A 215 -15.25 16.00 13.19
C ARG A 215 -14.69 17.31 13.73
N ILE A 216 -13.94 18.05 12.94
CA ILE A 216 -13.27 19.28 13.34
C ILE A 216 -14.23 20.48 13.35
N GLY A 217 -15.14 20.48 14.32
CA GLY A 217 -15.53 21.74 14.98
C GLY A 217 -14.69 22.00 16.22
N ASP A 218 -13.90 21.02 16.72
CA ASP A 218 -13.12 21.10 17.96
C ASP A 218 -11.86 20.20 17.94
N VAL A 219 -10.72 20.82 17.77
CA VAL A 219 -9.40 20.73 18.44
C VAL A 219 -8.56 19.45 18.40
N GLU A 220 -8.90 18.31 17.91
CA GLU A 220 -7.89 17.25 17.70
C GLU A 220 -7.80 16.81 16.25
N LEU A 221 -6.98 17.54 15.51
CA LEU A 221 -6.40 17.14 14.23
C LEU A 221 -5.48 15.92 14.44
N GLY A 222 -6.05 14.78 14.78
CA GLY A 222 -5.30 13.57 15.06
C GLY A 222 -4.68 13.00 13.81
N SER A 223 -3.43 13.36 13.52
CA SER A 223 -2.61 12.53 12.63
C SER A 223 -2.52 11.15 13.24
N VAL A 224 -2.92 10.12 12.49
CA VAL A 224 -2.81 8.72 12.94
C VAL A 224 -1.38 8.20 12.86
N SER A 225 -0.45 9.00 12.33
CA SER A 225 0.95 8.64 12.06
C SER A 225 1.96 9.28 13.03
N ARG A 226 1.57 9.69 14.23
CA ARG A 226 2.48 10.34 15.20
C ARG A 226 3.74 9.53 15.48
N GLN A 227 3.66 8.20 15.49
CA GLN A 227 4.79 7.31 15.76
C GLN A 227 5.90 7.40 14.69
N ILE A 228 5.53 7.74 13.45
CA ILE A 228 6.43 7.83 12.31
C ILE A 228 6.53 9.25 11.75
N GLN A 229 6.30 10.27 12.57
CA GLN A 229 6.24 11.67 12.13
C GLN A 229 7.52 12.15 11.44
N SER A 230 8.68 11.67 11.84
CA SER A 230 9.96 12.01 11.20
C SER A 230 10.05 11.51 9.76
N ILE A 231 9.51 10.32 9.51
CA ILE A 231 9.46 9.72 8.17
C ILE A 231 8.48 10.50 7.30
N ILE A 232 7.28 10.73 7.82
CA ILE A 232 6.23 11.48 7.11
C ILE A 232 6.68 12.91 6.81
N GLY A 233 7.32 13.59 7.75
CA GLY A 233 7.84 14.95 7.52
C GLY A 233 8.89 14.99 6.40
N SER A 234 9.77 14.00 6.34
CA SER A 234 10.74 13.87 5.25
C SER A 234 10.07 13.58 3.90
N LEU A 235 9.04 12.72 3.90
CA LEU A 235 8.26 12.41 2.71
C LEU A 235 7.49 13.63 2.21
N ALA A 236 6.81 14.35 3.10
CA ALA A 236 6.04 15.54 2.78
C ALA A 236 6.92 16.67 2.19
N ALA A 237 8.12 16.86 2.74
CA ALA A 237 9.06 17.87 2.25
C ALA A 237 9.59 17.60 0.83
N SER A 238 9.49 16.38 0.33
CA SER A 238 10.05 15.95 -0.95
C SER A 238 9.05 15.22 -1.84
N VAL A 239 7.75 15.40 -1.60
CA VAL A 239 6.69 14.65 -2.29
C VAL A 239 6.76 14.74 -3.81
N ASP A 240 7.13 15.90 -4.35
CA ASP A 240 7.26 16.13 -5.79
C ASP A 240 8.38 15.29 -6.45
N THR A 241 9.32 14.78 -5.65
CA THR A 241 10.43 13.95 -6.12
C THR A 241 10.15 12.47 -5.99
N PHE A 242 9.06 12.09 -5.32
CA PHE A 242 8.69 10.70 -5.08
C PHE A 242 7.50 10.27 -5.94
N ARG A 243 7.50 8.99 -6.27
CA ARG A 243 6.32 8.26 -6.72
C ARG A 243 5.72 7.55 -5.54
N ILE A 244 4.47 7.84 -5.26
CA ILE A 244 3.71 7.25 -4.17
C ILE A 244 2.78 6.19 -4.77
N SER A 245 2.75 5.04 -4.15
CA SER A 245 1.79 3.99 -4.45
C SER A 245 1.33 3.34 -3.15
N SER A 246 0.04 3.16 -2.98
CA SER A 246 -0.52 2.56 -1.78
C SER A 246 -1.57 1.52 -2.09
N THR A 247 -1.79 0.64 -1.14
CA THR A 247 -2.84 -0.37 -1.19
C THR A 247 -3.33 -0.72 0.20
N VAL A 248 -4.47 -1.39 0.26
CA VAL A 248 -5.04 -1.93 1.49
C VAL A 248 -5.11 -3.44 1.40
N LEU A 249 -4.62 -4.12 2.42
CA LEU A 249 -4.83 -5.54 2.65
C LEU A 249 -5.96 -5.67 3.67
N ARG A 250 -7.14 -6.07 3.20
CA ARG A 250 -8.33 -6.18 4.05
C ARG A 250 -8.21 -7.35 5.03
N SER A 251 -7.65 -8.46 4.58
CA SER A 251 -7.42 -9.66 5.39
C SER A 251 -6.53 -9.41 6.61
N LYS A 252 -5.62 -8.43 6.53
CA LYS A 252 -4.69 -8.06 7.61
C LYS A 252 -5.02 -6.72 8.26
N SER A 253 -6.07 -6.03 7.79
CA SER A 253 -6.42 -4.66 8.22
C SER A 253 -5.22 -3.69 8.11
N GLN A 254 -4.48 -3.79 7.00
CA GLN A 254 -3.26 -3.02 6.77
C GLN A 254 -3.42 -2.02 5.63
N TYR A 255 -2.95 -0.81 5.88
CA TYR A 255 -2.63 0.19 4.87
C TYR A 255 -1.13 0.15 4.59
N ARG A 256 -0.75 -0.06 3.32
CA ARG A 256 0.66 -0.08 2.88
C ARG A 256 0.90 1.05 1.91
N LEU A 257 1.88 1.89 2.19
CA LEU A 257 2.29 3.00 1.34
C LEU A 257 3.76 2.87 1.02
N PHE A 258 4.08 2.89 -0.28
CA PHE A 258 5.44 2.86 -0.79
C PHE A 258 5.75 4.16 -1.51
N TYR A 259 6.98 4.62 -1.38
CA TYR A 259 7.48 5.79 -2.05
C TYR A 259 8.89 5.53 -2.58
N SER A 260 9.12 5.93 -3.82
CA SER A 260 10.39 5.75 -4.51
C SER A 260 10.78 7.02 -5.22
N THR A 261 12.08 7.26 -5.41
CA THR A 261 12.53 8.42 -6.19
C THR A 261 12.03 8.30 -7.63
N ALA A 262 11.53 9.38 -8.19
CA ALA A 262 10.89 9.40 -9.50
C ALA A 262 11.89 9.16 -10.65
N THR A 263 13.19 9.38 -10.42
CA THR A 263 14.23 9.32 -11.46
C THR A 263 15.45 8.56 -10.98
N GLY A 264 15.96 7.66 -11.82
CA GLY A 264 17.24 6.99 -11.66
C GLY A 264 17.19 5.48 -11.51
N THR A 265 18.23 4.82 -11.98
CA THR A 265 18.40 3.36 -11.96
C THR A 265 18.75 2.78 -10.58
N THR A 266 19.07 3.66 -9.61
CA THR A 266 19.49 3.30 -8.25
C THR A 266 18.49 3.71 -7.17
N ALA A 267 17.31 4.17 -7.56
CA ALA A 267 16.32 4.67 -6.62
C ALA A 267 15.72 3.52 -5.80
N GLY A 268 16.11 3.45 -4.54
CA GLY A 268 15.48 2.56 -3.58
C GLY A 268 14.04 2.98 -3.30
N SER A 269 13.15 2.01 -3.19
CA SER A 269 11.82 2.20 -2.65
C SER A 269 11.86 2.02 -1.14
N LYS A 270 11.09 2.83 -0.43
CA LYS A 270 10.81 2.68 1.00
C LYS A 270 9.31 2.50 1.17
N GLY A 271 8.91 1.87 2.24
CA GLY A 271 7.50 1.70 2.53
C GLY A 271 7.20 1.75 4.02
N ILE A 272 5.97 2.09 4.31
CA ILE A 272 5.40 2.07 5.65
C ILE A 272 4.13 1.23 5.64
N ILE A 273 3.90 0.53 6.74
CA ILE A 273 2.72 -0.29 6.96
C ILE A 273 2.03 0.23 8.22
N GLY A 274 0.77 0.62 8.07
CA GLY A 274 -0.10 0.94 9.19
C GLY A 274 -1.11 -0.18 9.39
N THR A 275 -1.11 -0.81 10.55
CA THR A 275 -2.07 -1.85 10.91
C THR A 275 -3.11 -1.27 11.85
N ILE A 276 -4.39 -1.49 11.55
CA ILE A 276 -5.48 -1.08 12.44
C ILE A 276 -5.56 -2.05 13.61
N THR A 277 -5.44 -1.49 14.81
CA THR A 277 -5.63 -2.21 16.08
C THR A 277 -6.76 -1.56 16.86
N PRO A 278 -7.27 -2.20 17.93
CA PRO A 278 -8.27 -1.57 18.82
C PRO A 278 -7.82 -0.22 19.41
N ASN A 279 -6.51 0.02 19.49
CA ASN A 279 -5.93 1.24 20.02
C ASN A 279 -5.59 2.30 18.96
N GLY A 280 -5.94 2.06 17.71
CA GLY A 280 -5.62 2.92 16.56
C GLY A 280 -4.64 2.29 15.58
N PHE A 281 -3.91 3.10 14.84
CA PHE A 281 -2.90 2.63 13.91
C PHE A 281 -1.57 2.36 14.61
N GLU A 282 -1.00 1.20 14.35
CA GLU A 282 0.39 0.85 14.67
C GLU A 282 1.21 0.82 13.38
N TRP A 283 2.41 1.43 13.43
CA TRP A 283 3.20 1.68 12.23
C TRP A 283 4.51 0.92 12.25
N SER A 284 4.91 0.42 11.09
CA SER A 284 6.22 -0.18 10.83
C SER A 284 6.77 0.28 9.48
N GLU A 285 8.10 0.29 9.36
CA GLU A 285 8.77 0.47 8.08
C GLU A 285 8.98 -0.88 7.38
N THR A 286 9.06 -0.85 6.05
CA THR A 286 9.47 -2.02 5.27
C THR A 286 10.97 -1.96 4.97
N LEU A 287 11.63 -3.09 5.05
CA LEU A 287 13.03 -3.25 4.68
C LEU A 287 13.16 -4.18 3.47
N GLY A 288 13.86 -3.71 2.44
CA GLY A 288 14.21 -4.52 1.27
C GLY A 288 13.15 -4.65 0.17
N ILE A 289 11.90 -4.24 0.40
CA ILE A 289 10.85 -4.28 -0.62
C ILE A 289 11.01 -3.08 -1.56
N GLN A 290 11.17 -3.35 -2.87
CA GLN A 290 11.35 -2.34 -3.92
C GLN A 290 10.07 -2.17 -4.73
N ALA A 291 9.04 -1.59 -4.13
CA ALA A 291 7.74 -1.39 -4.79
C ALA A 291 7.65 0.02 -5.41
N HIS A 292 7.40 0.08 -6.72
CA HIS A 292 7.12 1.31 -7.47
C HIS A 292 5.63 1.46 -7.79
N ALA A 293 4.93 0.35 -7.91
CA ALA A 293 3.48 0.29 -8.01
C ALA A 293 3.00 -0.90 -7.20
N ILE A 294 1.94 -0.73 -6.42
CA ILE A 294 1.38 -1.80 -5.60
C ILE A 294 -0.15 -1.84 -5.75
N THR A 295 -0.68 -3.03 -5.75
CA THR A 295 -2.12 -3.26 -5.75
C THR A 295 -2.49 -4.52 -4.99
N SER A 296 -3.70 -4.60 -4.49
CA SER A 296 -4.26 -5.84 -3.94
C SER A 296 -5.61 -6.14 -4.56
N GLY A 297 -5.96 -7.41 -4.60
CA GLY A 297 -7.23 -7.88 -5.14
C GLY A 297 -7.46 -9.34 -4.74
N PHE A 298 -8.65 -9.83 -5.02
CA PHE A 298 -9.02 -11.22 -4.74
C PHE A 298 -8.79 -12.07 -5.99
N ASP A 299 -8.21 -13.24 -5.79
CA ASP A 299 -8.10 -14.23 -6.85
C ASP A 299 -9.46 -14.97 -7.07
N LYS A 300 -9.47 -15.91 -8.04
CA LYS A 300 -10.67 -16.70 -8.36
C LYS A 300 -11.20 -17.55 -7.18
N ASP A 301 -10.37 -17.81 -6.19
CA ASP A 301 -10.69 -18.61 -5.02
C ASP A 301 -11.08 -17.73 -3.80
N GLY A 302 -11.17 -16.40 -4.01
CA GLY A 302 -11.50 -15.42 -3.00
C GLY A 302 -10.36 -15.13 -2.02
N VAL A 303 -9.13 -15.51 -2.36
CA VAL A 303 -7.94 -15.22 -1.55
C VAL A 303 -7.37 -13.88 -1.95
N GLU A 304 -7.18 -13.00 -0.98
CA GLU A 304 -6.56 -11.71 -1.23
C GLU A 304 -5.07 -11.86 -1.56
N LYS A 305 -4.67 -11.32 -2.69
CA LYS A 305 -3.29 -11.28 -3.17
C LYS A 305 -2.84 -9.86 -3.35
N THR A 306 -1.63 -9.56 -2.94
CA THR A 306 -0.99 -8.26 -3.12
C THR A 306 0.18 -8.42 -4.06
N TYR A 307 0.24 -7.55 -5.05
CA TYR A 307 1.30 -7.54 -6.05
C TYR A 307 1.99 -6.18 -6.07
N HIS A 308 3.30 -6.19 -6.30
CA HIS A 308 4.02 -4.97 -6.62
C HIS A 308 4.87 -5.16 -7.88
N GLY A 309 5.05 -4.06 -8.60
CA GLY A 309 6.02 -3.95 -9.69
C GLY A 309 7.24 -3.16 -9.24
N ASP A 310 8.42 -3.59 -9.65
CA ASP A 310 9.67 -2.87 -9.42
C ASP A 310 10.05 -1.97 -10.62
N LYS A 311 11.18 -1.26 -10.51
CA LYS A 311 11.73 -0.40 -11.56
C LYS A 311 12.25 -1.19 -12.78
N ASP A 312 12.53 -2.47 -12.62
CA ASP A 312 13.13 -3.34 -13.64
C ASP A 312 12.06 -4.12 -14.44
N GLY A 313 10.78 -3.92 -14.08
CA GLY A 313 9.64 -4.52 -14.79
C GLY A 313 9.23 -5.89 -14.27
N TYR A 314 9.77 -6.33 -13.14
CA TYR A 314 9.34 -7.55 -12.49
C TYR A 314 8.09 -7.32 -11.63
N ILE A 315 7.24 -8.32 -11.54
CA ILE A 315 6.06 -8.34 -10.69
C ILE A 315 6.24 -9.40 -9.62
N TYR A 316 6.02 -8.99 -8.37
CA TYR A 316 6.19 -9.85 -7.20
C TYR A 316 4.87 -9.98 -6.44
N VAL A 317 4.69 -11.11 -5.79
CA VAL A 317 3.62 -11.36 -4.82
C VAL A 317 4.15 -11.02 -3.44
N HIS A 318 3.36 -10.29 -2.63
CA HIS A 318 3.68 -10.03 -1.23
C HIS A 318 3.26 -11.20 -0.35
N ASP A 319 3.96 -11.33 0.77
CA ASP A 319 3.61 -12.24 1.86
C ASP A 319 3.55 -13.72 1.43
N ASP A 320 4.38 -14.10 0.45
CA ASP A 320 4.50 -15.47 -0.06
C ASP A 320 5.98 -15.89 -0.07
N GLY A 321 6.29 -16.94 0.71
CA GLY A 321 7.64 -17.46 0.87
C GLY A 321 8.49 -16.77 1.93
N ASN A 322 9.74 -17.26 2.07
CA ASN A 322 10.66 -16.87 3.15
C ASN A 322 11.87 -16.06 2.65
N TYR A 323 11.88 -15.59 1.43
CA TYR A 323 12.97 -14.82 0.85
C TYR A 323 12.49 -13.88 -0.25
N PHE A 324 13.25 -12.83 -0.50
CA PHE A 324 13.05 -11.99 -1.67
C PHE A 324 13.71 -12.61 -2.90
N THR A 325 13.14 -12.35 -4.08
CA THR A 325 13.69 -12.81 -5.37
C THR A 325 13.95 -11.66 -6.35
N PRO A 326 14.72 -10.62 -5.98
CA PRO A 326 15.01 -9.55 -6.93
C PRO A 326 15.68 -10.13 -8.17
N ALA A 327 15.08 -9.86 -9.33
CA ALA A 327 15.53 -10.39 -10.62
C ALA A 327 15.79 -11.92 -10.63
N GLY A 328 15.01 -12.69 -9.87
CA GLY A 328 15.10 -14.14 -9.80
C GLY A 328 16.20 -14.70 -8.85
N THR A 329 16.93 -13.84 -8.13
CA THR A 329 17.94 -14.28 -7.17
C THR A 329 17.40 -14.23 -5.75
N ALA A 330 17.46 -15.36 -5.03
CA ALA A 330 17.04 -15.43 -3.64
C ALA A 330 17.93 -14.58 -2.73
N THR A 331 17.33 -13.66 -1.97
CA THR A 331 18.02 -12.81 -0.98
C THR A 331 17.32 -12.90 0.36
N ASN A 332 18.05 -12.59 1.42
CA ASN A 332 17.52 -12.64 2.79
C ASN A 332 16.43 -11.60 3.02
N ILE A 333 15.51 -11.91 3.93
CA ILE A 333 14.59 -10.94 4.50
C ILE A 333 15.18 -10.43 5.80
N THR A 334 15.37 -9.11 5.90
CA THR A 334 15.77 -8.45 7.14
C THR A 334 14.52 -8.05 7.92
N ALA A 335 14.41 -8.54 9.15
CA ALA A 335 13.35 -8.16 10.08
C ALA A 335 13.95 -7.66 11.38
N GLU A 336 13.35 -6.61 11.95
CA GLU A 336 13.85 -5.98 13.16
C GLU A 336 12.71 -5.46 14.01
N TYR A 337 12.78 -5.73 15.31
CA TYR A 337 11.90 -5.17 16.32
C TYR A 337 12.71 -4.71 17.50
N GLN A 338 12.54 -3.45 17.92
CA GLN A 338 13.20 -2.87 19.09
C GLN A 338 12.18 -2.33 20.09
N THR A 339 12.35 -2.68 21.35
CA THR A 339 11.52 -2.15 22.44
C THR A 339 11.96 -0.74 22.82
N PRO A 340 11.09 0.03 23.49
CA PRO A 340 11.53 1.21 24.25
C PRO A 340 12.57 0.84 25.31
N ASN A 341 13.24 1.85 25.89
CA ASN A 341 14.08 1.66 27.05
C ASN A 341 13.21 1.52 28.30
N TYR A 342 13.30 0.35 28.95
CA TYR A 342 12.57 0.04 30.19
C TYR A 342 13.41 0.40 31.41
N ASP A 343 12.81 1.06 32.37
CA ASP A 343 13.40 1.42 33.69
C ASP A 343 12.93 0.49 34.80
N PHE A 344 12.00 -0.42 34.52
CA PHE A 344 11.37 -1.34 35.49
C PHE A 344 10.79 -0.62 36.73
N GLY A 345 10.33 0.63 36.54
CA GLY A 345 9.66 1.43 37.57
C GLY A 345 10.60 2.21 38.50
N ASP A 346 11.93 2.10 38.35
CA ASP A 346 12.89 2.89 39.15
C ASP A 346 14.14 3.23 38.33
N VAL A 347 14.19 4.43 37.80
CA VAL A 347 15.34 4.95 37.03
C VAL A 347 16.60 5.10 37.91
N GLY A 348 16.43 5.35 39.19
CA GLY A 348 17.55 5.60 40.14
C GLY A 348 18.31 4.33 40.53
N THR A 349 17.75 3.17 40.31
CA THR A 349 18.39 1.90 40.69
C THR A 349 18.97 1.20 39.44
N ARG A 350 20.25 0.83 39.54
CA ARG A 350 20.91 0.05 38.50
C ARG A 350 20.42 -1.41 38.56
N LYS A 351 20.15 -2.01 37.42
CA LYS A 351 19.68 -3.41 37.29
C LYS A 351 20.73 -4.22 36.54
N THR A 352 21.06 -5.37 37.09
CA THR A 352 21.85 -6.40 36.44
C THR A 352 20.89 -7.46 35.88
N LEU A 353 20.83 -7.58 34.55
CA LEU A 353 20.03 -8.58 33.88
C LEU A 353 20.70 -9.94 34.02
N LEU A 354 19.93 -10.97 34.32
CA LEU A 354 20.41 -12.36 34.43
C LEU A 354 19.97 -13.17 33.22
N TYR A 355 18.68 -13.18 32.97
CA TYR A 355 18.08 -13.93 31.88
C TYR A 355 16.95 -13.14 31.25
N THR A 356 16.82 -13.28 29.94
CA THR A 356 15.65 -12.86 29.17
C THR A 356 15.00 -14.09 28.58
N ARG A 357 13.70 -14.24 28.79
CA ARG A 357 12.88 -15.23 28.12
C ARG A 357 12.03 -14.51 27.09
N ILE A 358 12.04 -14.99 25.87
CA ILE A 358 11.34 -14.37 24.75
C ILE A 358 10.36 -15.38 24.21
N SER A 359 9.09 -14.99 24.15
CA SER A 359 8.03 -15.83 23.60
C SER A 359 7.86 -15.48 22.11
N PHE A 360 7.90 -16.51 21.27
CA PHE A 360 7.71 -16.43 19.83
C PHE A 360 6.48 -17.21 19.37
N SER A 361 5.87 -16.79 18.27
CA SER A 361 4.94 -17.58 17.47
C SER A 361 5.56 -17.77 16.09
N PRO A 362 6.32 -18.85 15.87
CA PRO A 362 6.98 -19.11 14.59
C PRO A 362 6.03 -19.77 13.60
N GLU A 363 6.18 -19.46 12.30
CA GLU A 363 5.49 -20.13 11.20
C GLU A 363 6.30 -21.31 10.62
N GLY A 364 7.54 -21.50 11.07
CA GLY A 364 8.46 -22.56 10.68
C GLY A 364 9.73 -22.51 11.51
N ASP A 365 10.86 -22.93 10.93
CA ASP A 365 12.16 -22.89 11.59
C ASP A 365 12.69 -21.48 11.66
N ILE A 366 13.00 -21.00 12.86
CA ILE A 366 13.53 -19.66 13.11
C ILE A 366 14.79 -19.69 13.96
N GLN A 367 15.64 -18.67 13.82
CA GLN A 367 16.82 -18.46 14.67
C GLN A 367 17.18 -16.98 14.73
N PRO A 368 16.38 -16.15 15.41
CA PRO A 368 16.63 -14.73 15.53
C PRO A 368 17.82 -14.42 16.45
N THR A 369 18.31 -13.20 16.35
CA THR A 369 19.37 -12.66 17.20
C THR A 369 18.78 -11.66 18.19
N LEU A 370 19.19 -11.75 19.45
CA LEU A 370 18.86 -10.81 20.51
C LEU A 370 20.03 -9.83 20.72
N ARG A 371 19.73 -8.55 20.73
CA ARG A 371 20.64 -7.49 21.16
C ARG A 371 20.05 -6.78 22.38
N VAL A 372 20.86 -6.61 23.41
CA VAL A 372 20.47 -5.84 24.59
C VAL A 372 21.32 -4.60 24.68
N ARG A 373 20.71 -3.47 24.98
CA ARG A 373 21.39 -2.19 25.14
C ARG A 373 20.98 -1.54 26.45
N TYR A 374 21.96 -0.95 27.13
CA TYR A 374 21.79 -0.27 28.40
C TYR A 374 21.93 1.23 28.25
N ASP A 375 21.17 1.96 29.06
CA ASP A 375 21.26 3.40 29.25
C ASP A 375 21.31 4.19 27.92
N TYR A 376 20.35 3.90 27.02
CA TYR A 376 20.21 4.53 25.69
C TYR A 376 21.44 4.35 24.77
N GLU A 377 22.13 3.21 24.91
CA GLU A 377 23.36 2.89 24.16
C GLU A 377 24.52 3.87 24.43
N ASP A 378 24.62 4.37 25.67
CA ASP A 378 25.71 5.25 26.06
C ASP A 378 27.06 4.60 25.77
N GLN A 379 27.89 5.31 25.00
CA GLN A 379 29.21 4.84 24.57
C GLN A 379 30.21 4.68 25.73
N ASN A 380 29.94 5.29 26.86
CA ASN A 380 30.77 5.19 28.08
C ASN A 380 30.43 3.97 28.94
N ILE A 381 29.36 3.24 28.59
CA ILE A 381 28.92 2.06 29.32
C ILE A 381 29.21 0.83 28.44
N PRO A 382 29.93 -0.19 28.95
CA PRO A 382 30.15 -1.42 28.21
C PRO A 382 28.81 -2.08 27.81
N GLN A 383 28.59 -2.23 26.52
CA GLN A 383 27.42 -2.89 25.97
C GLN A 383 27.73 -4.37 25.69
N PRO A 384 26.81 -5.30 25.98
CA PRO A 384 26.99 -6.71 25.62
C PRO A 384 27.00 -6.91 24.10
N GLY A 385 27.62 -8.00 23.67
CA GLY A 385 27.53 -8.48 22.29
C GLY A 385 26.14 -8.98 21.95
N ASP A 386 25.96 -9.33 20.68
CA ASP A 386 24.71 -9.91 20.20
C ASP A 386 24.63 -11.40 20.60
N TYR A 387 23.44 -11.87 20.87
CA TYR A 387 23.17 -13.27 21.26
C TYR A 387 22.37 -13.95 20.15
N THR A 388 22.97 -14.93 19.48
CA THR A 388 22.20 -15.82 18.58
C THR A 388 21.34 -16.74 19.44
N LEU A 389 20.04 -16.65 19.30
CA LEU A 389 19.11 -17.45 20.08
C LEU A 389 19.14 -18.93 19.63
N SER A 390 18.74 -19.84 20.52
CA SER A 390 18.52 -21.24 20.15
C SER A 390 17.50 -21.32 19.03
N SER A 391 17.76 -22.16 18.04
CA SER A 391 16.80 -22.39 16.96
C SER A 391 15.52 -23.03 17.50
N ILE A 392 14.39 -22.53 17.00
CA ILE A 392 13.07 -23.11 17.23
C ILE A 392 12.67 -23.79 15.93
N SER A 393 12.38 -25.08 15.98
CA SER A 393 11.91 -25.85 14.83
C SER A 393 10.52 -26.40 15.12
N LEU A 394 9.60 -26.26 14.16
CA LEU A 394 8.29 -26.89 14.29
C LEU A 394 8.43 -28.39 14.15
N PRO A 395 7.73 -29.19 14.99
CA PRO A 395 7.77 -30.64 14.86
C PRO A 395 7.18 -31.09 13.52
N ALA A 396 7.85 -32.03 12.88
CA ALA A 396 7.35 -32.61 11.63
C ALA A 396 6.06 -33.40 11.89
N ILE A 397 5.02 -33.12 11.09
CA ILE A 397 3.77 -33.90 11.13
C ILE A 397 3.89 -35.09 10.18
N PHE A 398 3.56 -36.28 10.65
CA PHE A 398 3.55 -37.49 9.83
C PHE A 398 2.64 -37.31 8.60
N GLY A 399 3.20 -37.52 7.40
CA GLY A 399 2.47 -37.35 6.14
C GLY A 399 2.43 -35.90 5.62
N GLY A 400 3.12 -34.95 6.27
CA GLY A 400 3.25 -33.56 5.77
C GLY A 400 4.10 -33.49 4.50
N SER A 401 3.77 -32.56 3.62
CA SER A 401 4.54 -32.29 2.40
C SER A 401 5.97 -31.86 2.77
N GLY A 402 6.98 -32.48 2.16
CA GLY A 402 8.40 -32.18 2.41
C GLY A 402 9.02 -32.90 3.62
N VAL A 403 8.28 -33.74 4.34
CA VAL A 403 8.79 -34.51 5.46
C VAL A 403 9.47 -35.79 4.96
N THR A 404 10.81 -35.80 4.98
CA THR A 404 11.61 -37.00 4.59
C THR A 404 12.20 -37.70 5.81
N PHE A 405 12.22 -39.01 5.79
CA PHE A 405 12.95 -39.82 6.78
C PHE A 405 14.42 -39.35 6.82
N ASN A 406 15.02 -39.23 7.98
CA ASN A 406 16.36 -38.75 8.31
C ASN A 406 16.55 -37.20 8.33
N THR A 407 15.59 -36.39 7.87
CA THR A 407 15.66 -34.94 7.98
C THR A 407 14.58 -34.35 8.89
N ALA A 408 13.50 -35.10 9.10
CA ALA A 408 12.41 -34.69 9.96
C ALA A 408 12.70 -34.96 11.43
N VAL A 409 12.59 -33.94 12.27
CA VAL A 409 12.68 -34.10 13.73
C VAL A 409 11.27 -34.31 14.28
N PHE A 410 10.99 -35.52 14.71
CA PHE A 410 9.74 -35.89 15.39
C PHE A 410 9.89 -35.65 16.90
N GLY A 411 8.96 -34.96 17.51
CA GLY A 411 8.95 -34.72 18.95
C GLY A 411 9.90 -33.62 19.43
N ALA A 412 10.23 -32.67 18.58
CA ALA A 412 10.83 -31.41 19.04
C ALA A 412 9.90 -30.79 20.10
N THR A 413 10.40 -30.57 21.28
CA THR A 413 9.70 -29.76 22.29
C THR A 413 9.65 -28.36 21.78
N ASN A 414 8.52 -27.99 21.21
CA ASN A 414 8.25 -26.64 20.85
C ASN A 414 8.02 -25.82 22.11
N ASP A 415 9.12 -25.45 22.78
CA ASP A 415 9.02 -24.38 23.76
C ASP A 415 9.11 -23.07 22.97
N PRO A 416 7.98 -22.38 22.73
CA PRO A 416 7.99 -21.11 22.04
C PRO A 416 8.69 -20.02 22.85
N MET A 417 9.19 -20.36 24.05
CA MET A 417 9.87 -19.47 24.96
C MET A 417 11.37 -19.79 25.01
N VAL A 418 12.17 -18.96 24.34
CA VAL A 418 13.62 -19.07 24.36
C VAL A 418 14.17 -18.34 25.57
N ARG A 419 14.99 -19.04 26.37
CA ARG A 419 15.71 -18.46 27.53
C ARG A 419 17.15 -18.14 27.13
N GLN A 420 17.55 -16.88 27.25
CA GLN A 420 18.90 -16.41 26.97
C GLN A 420 19.51 -15.75 28.21
N ALA A 421 20.69 -16.19 28.60
CA ALA A 421 21.49 -15.52 29.62
C ALA A 421 22.03 -14.21 29.03
N VAL A 422 21.91 -13.13 29.76
CA VAL A 422 22.29 -11.79 29.33
C VAL A 422 23.33 -11.22 30.29
N GLN A 423 24.34 -10.55 29.77
CA GLN A 423 25.37 -9.87 30.54
C GLN A 423 25.14 -8.36 30.57
N GLY A 424 25.68 -7.72 31.59
CA GLY A 424 25.68 -6.27 31.74
C GLY A 424 24.65 -5.74 32.74
N SER A 425 24.71 -4.43 32.97
CA SER A 425 23.84 -3.74 33.91
C SER A 425 23.70 -2.27 33.53
N GLY A 426 22.53 -1.71 33.76
CA GLY A 426 22.21 -0.30 33.51
C GLY A 426 21.03 0.17 34.34
N ASN A 427 20.72 1.45 34.27
CA ASN A 427 19.51 2.03 34.87
C ASN A 427 18.28 1.74 34.00
N THR A 428 18.47 1.73 32.69
CA THR A 428 17.47 1.35 31.71
C THR A 428 18.02 0.30 30.74
N CYS A 429 17.15 -0.44 30.06
CA CYS A 429 17.57 -1.34 29.00
C CYS A 429 16.52 -1.44 27.89
N SER A 430 16.98 -1.70 26.68
CA SER A 430 16.15 -2.04 25.53
C SER A 430 16.54 -3.38 24.93
N PHE A 431 15.58 -4.04 24.31
CA PHE A 431 15.74 -5.33 23.63
C PHE A 431 15.46 -5.14 22.16
N ARG A 432 16.36 -5.66 21.31
CA ARG A 432 16.20 -5.68 19.86
C ARG A 432 16.28 -7.12 19.38
N ILE A 433 15.24 -7.58 18.70
CA ILE A 433 15.21 -8.84 17.99
C ILE A 433 15.36 -8.56 16.52
N PHE A 434 16.27 -9.25 15.87
CA PHE A 434 16.47 -9.11 14.43
C PHE A 434 16.87 -10.44 13.80
N SER A 435 16.54 -10.58 12.51
CA SER A 435 16.96 -11.65 11.64
C SER A 435 17.33 -11.10 10.27
N ASP A 436 18.27 -11.73 9.61
CA ASP A 436 18.69 -11.46 8.23
C ASP A 436 18.98 -12.80 7.57
N ASP A 437 17.92 -13.53 7.24
CA ASP A 437 18.01 -14.89 6.74
C ASP A 437 16.84 -15.23 5.80
N GLN A 438 16.76 -16.49 5.37
CA GLN A 438 15.70 -17.04 4.52
C GLN A 438 14.84 -18.03 5.30
N LYS A 439 14.77 -17.88 6.62
CA LYS A 439 13.95 -18.72 7.48
C LYS A 439 12.52 -18.22 7.55
N ALA A 440 11.67 -18.98 8.22
CA ALA A 440 10.26 -18.68 8.35
C ALA A 440 10.01 -17.37 9.13
N SER A 441 8.85 -16.78 8.90
CA SER A 441 8.35 -15.64 9.66
C SER A 441 8.00 -16.01 11.10
N TYR A 442 8.00 -15.00 11.98
CA TYR A 442 7.65 -15.18 13.39
C TYR A 442 7.06 -13.90 13.98
N ALA A 443 6.23 -14.07 15.00
CA ALA A 443 5.80 -12.98 15.86
C ALA A 443 6.51 -13.03 17.20
N VAL A 444 6.84 -11.86 17.76
CA VAL A 444 7.37 -11.71 19.12
C VAL A 444 6.20 -11.36 20.04
N ASN A 445 5.84 -12.28 20.94
CA ASN A 445 4.69 -12.13 21.83
C ASN A 445 5.04 -11.33 23.09
N GLY A 446 6.28 -11.45 23.58
CA GLY A 446 6.69 -10.73 24.80
C GLY A 446 8.07 -11.09 25.29
N PHE A 447 8.55 -10.23 26.20
CA PHE A 447 9.81 -10.39 26.92
C PHE A 447 9.53 -10.54 28.40
N TYR A 448 10.15 -11.55 29.02
CA TYR A 448 10.16 -11.78 30.46
C TYR A 448 11.61 -11.69 30.94
N VAL A 449 11.88 -10.73 31.82
CA VAL A 449 13.25 -10.38 32.21
C VAL A 449 13.47 -10.66 33.68
N ASP A 450 14.50 -11.50 33.98
CA ASP A 450 14.97 -11.75 35.33
C ASP A 450 16.15 -10.80 35.61
N TYR A 451 16.02 -9.92 36.59
CA TYR A 451 17.06 -8.97 36.96
C TYR A 451 17.25 -8.88 38.49
N VAL A 452 18.41 -8.39 38.89
CA VAL A 452 18.74 -8.08 40.31
C VAL A 452 19.04 -6.57 40.43
N PRO A 453 18.42 -5.87 41.38
CA PRO A 453 18.80 -4.51 41.71
C PRO A 453 20.25 -4.46 42.20
N SER A 454 21.09 -3.61 41.63
CA SER A 454 22.54 -3.57 41.91
C SER A 454 22.98 -2.32 42.69
N GLY A 455 22.05 -1.65 43.36
CA GLY A 455 22.32 -0.46 44.18
C GLY A 455 21.90 0.85 43.51
N ARG A 456 21.67 1.86 44.36
CA ARG A 456 21.43 3.25 43.93
C ARG A 456 22.77 3.96 43.77
N ARG A 457 22.90 4.73 42.72
CA ARG A 457 23.94 5.78 42.61
C ARG A 457 23.45 7.05 43.23
#